data_881e0d13986a773acfb391d2f3a5bd65
#
_entry.id   881e0d13986a773acfb391d2f3a5bd65
#
_cell.length_a   1.000
_cell.length_b   1.000
_cell.length_c   1.000
_cell.angle_alpha   90.00
_cell.angle_beta   90.00
_cell.angle_gamma   90.00
#
_symmetry.space_group_name_H-M   'P 1'
#
loop_
_entity.id
_entity.type
_entity.pdbx_description
1 polymer ?
#
loop_
_entity_poly.entity_id
_entity_poly.type
_entity_poly.pdbx_seq_one_letter_code
_entity_poly.pdbx_strand_id
1 'polypeptide(L)'
;MDLPAITDAMRQKMGDDSGLNAILKFDCGQDGVVVLDGRSSPNRVVNDNIDADCTIKISRTNLVALMTGQMDPTMGFMTGKFKVSGDMTVALKLQKVL
;
A
#
# COMPACT_ATOMS: atom_id res chain seq x y z
N MET A 1 11.94 -3.66 -8.58
CA MET A 1 11.96 -4.04 -7.14
C MET A 1 11.17 -5.32 -6.95
N ASP A 2 11.71 -6.25 -6.18
CA ASP A 2 10.95 -7.41 -5.73
C ASP A 2 10.11 -7.07 -4.49
N LEU A 3 9.29 -8.01 -4.03
CA LEU A 3 8.39 -7.76 -2.90
C LEU A 3 9.13 -7.40 -1.61
N PRO A 4 10.24 -8.09 -1.23
CA PRO A 4 11.00 -7.67 -0.05
C PRO A 4 11.53 -6.25 -0.13
N ALA A 5 12.01 -5.82 -1.28
CA ALA A 5 12.49 -4.45 -1.48
C ALA A 5 11.36 -3.43 -1.35
N ILE A 6 10.18 -3.74 -1.91
CA ILE A 6 8.99 -2.90 -1.75
C ILE A 6 8.61 -2.78 -0.28
N THR A 7 8.60 -3.90 0.42
CA THR A 7 8.25 -3.95 1.85
C THR A 7 9.20 -3.07 2.67
N ASP A 8 10.50 -3.18 2.43
CA ASP A 8 11.50 -2.38 3.14
C ASP A 8 11.37 -0.90 2.83
N ALA A 9 11.12 -0.53 1.58
CA ALA A 9 10.90 0.86 1.19
C ALA A 9 9.68 1.44 1.90
N MET A 10 8.60 0.67 2.01
CA MET A 10 7.40 1.11 2.71
C MET A 10 7.62 1.24 4.21
N ARG A 11 8.41 0.35 4.82
CA ARG A 11 8.79 0.48 6.24
C ARG A 11 9.49 1.81 6.50
N GLN A 12 10.40 2.20 5.64
CA GLN A 12 11.11 3.46 5.77
C GLN A 12 10.18 4.66 5.61
N LYS A 13 9.23 4.57 4.68
CA LYS A 13 8.24 5.63 4.46
C LYS A 13 7.29 5.79 5.63
N MET A 14 6.80 4.68 6.19
CA MET A 14 5.85 4.73 7.30
C MET A 14 6.51 5.18 8.60
N GLY A 15 7.72 4.71 8.87
CA GLY A 15 8.32 4.92 10.18
C GLY A 15 7.48 4.29 11.29
N ASP A 16 7.59 4.82 12.50
CA ASP A 16 6.89 4.31 13.67
C ASP A 16 5.45 4.82 13.78
N ASP A 17 5.18 5.99 13.21
CA ASP A 17 3.84 6.62 13.23
C ASP A 17 3.61 7.34 11.91
N SER A 18 2.93 6.67 11.00
CA SER A 18 2.62 7.23 9.68
C SER A 18 1.42 8.16 9.67
N GLY A 19 0.61 8.14 10.74
CA GLY A 19 -0.68 8.82 10.76
C GLY A 19 -1.76 8.12 9.95
N LEU A 20 -1.50 6.91 9.45
CA LEU A 20 -2.47 6.14 8.68
C LEU A 20 -3.68 5.73 9.51
N ASN A 21 -3.47 5.28 10.74
CA ASN A 21 -4.49 4.88 11.72
C ASN A 21 -5.46 3.83 11.17
N ALA A 22 -4.99 2.97 10.27
CA ALA A 22 -5.78 1.96 9.60
C ALA A 22 -4.85 0.88 9.05
N ILE A 23 -5.43 -0.21 8.54
CA ILE A 23 -4.70 -1.28 7.87
C ILE A 23 -4.98 -1.19 6.38
N LEU A 24 -3.94 -1.00 5.59
CA LEU A 24 -3.99 -0.89 4.13
C LEU A 24 -3.20 -2.03 3.51
N LYS A 25 -3.84 -2.80 2.63
CA LYS A 25 -3.23 -3.96 1.96
C LYS A 25 -3.03 -3.66 0.47
N PHE A 26 -1.82 -3.91 -0.02
CA PHE A 26 -1.55 -3.99 -1.45
C PHE A 26 -1.51 -5.47 -1.84
N ASP A 27 -2.46 -5.88 -2.67
CA ASP A 27 -2.56 -7.26 -3.16
C ASP A 27 -1.98 -7.32 -4.57
N CYS A 28 -0.78 -7.88 -4.68
CA CYS A 28 -0.07 -8.05 -5.95
C CYS A 28 -0.29 -9.44 -6.57
N GLY A 29 -1.36 -10.12 -6.21
CA GLY A 29 -1.70 -11.43 -6.76
C GLY A 29 -0.64 -12.47 -6.43
N GLN A 30 -0.09 -13.12 -7.45
CA GLN A 30 0.89 -14.18 -7.26
C GLN A 30 2.20 -13.68 -6.65
N ASP A 31 2.52 -12.40 -6.79
CA ASP A 31 3.71 -11.82 -6.18
C ASP A 31 3.58 -11.65 -4.67
N GLY A 32 2.36 -11.75 -4.13
CA GLY A 32 2.10 -11.67 -2.71
C GLY A 32 1.44 -10.37 -2.29
N VAL A 33 1.43 -10.12 -0.98
CA VAL A 33 0.78 -8.94 -0.40
C VAL A 33 1.78 -8.12 0.41
N VAL A 34 1.53 -6.82 0.48
CA VAL A 34 2.22 -5.92 1.40
C VAL A 34 1.15 -5.23 2.24
N VAL A 35 1.20 -5.42 3.56
CA VAL A 35 0.19 -4.89 4.48
C VAL A 35 0.81 -3.82 5.36
N LEU A 36 0.23 -2.62 5.29
CA LEU A 36 0.64 -1.48 6.09
C LEU A 36 -0.26 -1.41 7.33
N ASP A 37 0.27 -1.83 8.48
CA ASP A 37 -0.48 -1.81 9.74
C ASP A 37 -0.21 -0.51 10.49
N GLY A 38 -1.07 0.48 10.25
CA GLY A 38 -1.01 1.77 10.91
C GLY A 38 -1.75 1.82 12.24
N ARG A 39 -2.33 0.70 12.70
CA ARG A 39 -3.01 0.61 14.00
C ARG A 39 -2.08 0.14 15.09
N SER A 40 -1.04 -0.61 14.75
CA SER A 40 -0.07 -1.05 15.76
C SER A 40 0.88 0.09 16.11
N SER A 41 1.44 0.02 17.32
CA SER A 41 2.40 1.00 17.81
C SER A 41 3.66 0.26 18.27
N PRO A 42 4.79 0.40 17.55
CA PRO A 42 4.96 1.19 16.32
C PRO A 42 4.21 0.61 15.12
N ASN A 43 4.01 1.41 14.08
CA ASN A 43 3.45 0.95 12.82
C ASN A 43 4.32 -0.17 12.24
N ARG A 44 3.69 -1.08 11.49
CA ARG A 44 4.38 -2.24 10.92
C ARG A 44 4.05 -2.40 9.44
N VAL A 45 4.97 -3.01 8.71
CA VAL A 45 4.74 -3.46 7.33
C VAL A 45 5.04 -4.95 7.29
N VAL A 46 4.04 -5.75 6.93
CA VAL A 46 4.13 -7.21 6.94
C VAL A 46 3.67 -7.78 5.60
N ASN A 47 3.99 -9.06 5.37
CA ASN A 47 3.60 -9.76 4.13
C ASN A 47 2.56 -10.86 4.40
N ASP A 48 2.01 -10.94 5.60
CA ASP A 48 0.94 -11.87 5.92
C ASP A 48 -0.37 -11.36 5.34
N ASN A 49 -1.14 -12.24 4.71
CA ASN A 49 -2.42 -11.87 4.11
C ASN A 49 -3.51 -11.79 5.18
N ILE A 50 -3.50 -10.71 5.93
CA ILE A 50 -4.47 -10.44 6.99
C ILE A 50 -5.60 -9.55 6.45
N ASP A 51 -6.72 -9.48 7.19
CA ASP A 51 -7.80 -8.59 6.85
C ASP A 51 -7.35 -7.13 6.97
N ALA A 52 -7.85 -6.30 6.05
CA ALA A 52 -7.50 -4.88 6.00
C ALA A 52 -8.74 -4.01 5.90
N ASP A 53 -8.61 -2.77 6.34
CA ASP A 53 -9.69 -1.77 6.18
C ASP A 53 -9.88 -1.39 4.71
N CYS A 54 -8.80 -1.40 3.95
CA CYS A 54 -8.80 -1.12 2.52
C CYS A 54 -7.81 -2.04 1.82
N THR A 55 -8.20 -2.56 0.66
CA THR A 55 -7.33 -3.40 -0.17
C THR A 55 -7.19 -2.77 -1.55
N ILE A 56 -5.96 -2.63 -2.01
CA ILE A 56 -5.64 -2.15 -3.34
C ILE A 56 -5.06 -3.32 -4.13
N LYS A 57 -5.81 -3.79 -5.14
CA LYS A 57 -5.33 -4.79 -6.08
C LYS A 57 -4.53 -4.10 -7.17
N ILE A 58 -3.25 -4.40 -7.24
CA ILE A 58 -2.32 -3.69 -8.11
C ILE A 58 -1.18 -4.64 -8.48
N SER A 59 -0.70 -4.56 -9.72
CA SER A 59 0.48 -5.31 -10.11
C SER A 59 1.72 -4.76 -9.38
N ARG A 60 2.71 -5.61 -9.19
CA ARG A 60 3.99 -5.19 -8.61
C ARG A 60 4.61 -4.03 -9.40
N THR A 61 4.57 -4.11 -10.74
CA THR A 61 5.09 -3.06 -11.61
C THR A 61 4.39 -1.72 -11.37
N ASN A 62 3.07 -1.74 -11.29
CA ASN A 62 2.29 -0.51 -11.06
C ASN A 62 2.50 0.03 -9.64
N LEU A 63 2.67 -0.86 -8.65
CA LEU A 63 2.96 -0.44 -7.29
C LEU A 63 4.31 0.30 -7.21
N VAL A 64 5.32 -0.23 -7.88
CA VAL A 64 6.62 0.45 -7.96
C VAL A 64 6.49 1.81 -8.64
N ALA A 65 5.68 1.90 -9.70
CA ALA A 65 5.45 3.16 -10.40
C ALA A 65 4.80 4.21 -9.48
N LEU A 66 3.86 3.79 -8.63
CA LEU A 66 3.29 4.67 -7.60
C LEU A 66 4.35 5.14 -6.61
N MET A 67 5.16 4.21 -6.12
CA MET A 67 6.18 4.50 -5.09
C MET A 67 7.27 5.43 -5.60
N THR A 68 7.59 5.36 -6.88
CA THR A 68 8.67 6.15 -7.49
C THR A 68 8.18 7.45 -8.16
N GLY A 69 6.88 7.73 -8.06
CA GLY A 69 6.30 8.94 -8.64
C GLY A 69 6.09 8.88 -10.15
N GLN A 70 6.29 7.71 -10.78
CA GLN A 70 6.09 7.53 -12.21
C GLN A 70 4.61 7.41 -12.59
N MET A 71 3.75 7.09 -11.62
CA MET A 71 2.30 7.03 -11.81
C MET A 71 1.62 7.83 -10.71
N ASP A 72 0.78 8.78 -11.11
CA ASP A 72 -0.04 9.52 -10.17
C ASP A 72 -1.17 8.63 -9.64
N PRO A 73 -1.41 8.58 -8.31
CA PRO A 73 -2.45 7.72 -7.74
C PRO A 73 -3.84 8.00 -8.31
N THR A 74 -4.21 9.26 -8.48
CA THR A 74 -5.52 9.63 -9.01
C THR A 74 -5.68 9.17 -10.45
N MET A 75 -4.70 9.43 -11.30
CA MET A 75 -4.73 9.00 -12.69
C MET A 75 -4.68 7.49 -12.81
N GLY A 76 -3.87 6.82 -11.99
CA GLY A 76 -3.80 5.36 -11.97
C GLY A 76 -5.14 4.73 -11.63
N PHE A 77 -5.84 5.28 -10.65
CA PHE A 77 -7.18 4.81 -10.27
C PHE A 77 -8.18 5.04 -11.42
N MET A 78 -8.19 6.23 -11.99
CA MET A 78 -9.14 6.60 -13.05
C MET A 78 -8.92 5.78 -14.33
N THR A 79 -7.68 5.41 -14.62
CA THR A 79 -7.34 4.62 -15.83
C THR A 79 -7.36 3.11 -15.58
N GLY A 80 -7.78 2.66 -14.40
CA GLY A 80 -7.92 1.24 -14.09
C GLY A 80 -6.60 0.51 -13.87
N LYS A 81 -5.53 1.23 -13.51
CA LYS A 81 -4.22 0.62 -13.24
C LYS A 81 -4.20 -0.15 -11.93
N PHE A 82 -5.14 0.13 -11.05
CA PHE A 82 -5.36 -0.62 -9.82
C PHE A 82 -6.81 -0.49 -9.39
N LYS A 83 -7.25 -1.39 -8.50
CA LYS A 83 -8.62 -1.42 -7.99
C LYS A 83 -8.61 -1.28 -6.49
N VAL A 84 -9.55 -0.52 -5.96
CA VAL A 84 -9.68 -0.26 -4.52
C VAL A 84 -10.97 -0.89 -4.02
N SER A 85 -10.89 -1.62 -2.90
CA SER A 85 -12.05 -2.15 -2.20
C SER A 85 -11.91 -1.90 -0.71
N GLY A 86 -13.04 -1.78 -0.02
CA GLY A 86 -13.10 -1.48 1.40
C GLY A 86 -13.26 0.01 1.67
N ASP A 87 -12.62 0.50 2.72
CA ASP A 87 -12.79 1.87 3.19
C ASP A 87 -12.04 2.87 2.29
N MET A 88 -12.79 3.65 1.53
CA MET A 88 -12.23 4.64 0.62
C MET A 88 -11.52 5.78 1.35
N THR A 89 -11.87 6.07 2.59
CA THR A 89 -11.15 7.09 3.36
C THR A 89 -9.73 6.67 3.66
N VAL A 90 -9.50 5.38 3.80
CA VAL A 90 -8.15 4.82 3.96
C VAL A 90 -7.37 4.95 2.65
N ALA A 91 -8.02 4.69 1.51
CA ALA A 91 -7.39 4.85 0.20
C ALA A 91 -6.92 6.29 -0.03
N LEU A 92 -7.68 7.29 0.44
CA LEU A 92 -7.30 8.69 0.32
C LEU A 92 -6.05 9.04 1.14
N LYS A 93 -5.70 8.22 2.13
CA LYS A 93 -4.48 8.41 2.94
C LYS A 93 -3.24 7.79 2.28
N LEU A 94 -3.39 7.22 1.08
CA LEU A 94 -2.31 6.53 0.38
C LEU A 94 -1.06 7.40 0.22
N GLN A 95 -1.23 8.69 0.00
CA GLN A 95 -0.11 9.61 -0.17
C GLN A 95 0.76 9.75 1.08
N LYS A 96 0.24 9.40 2.25
CA LYS A 96 1.02 9.43 3.50
C LYS A 96 2.06 8.33 3.58
N VAL A 97 1.92 7.29 2.76
CA VAL A 97 2.78 6.10 2.81
C VAL A 97 3.53 5.85 1.49
N LEU A 98 3.32 6.69 0.51
CA LEU A 98 3.98 6.58 -0.80
C LEU A 98 4.95 7.73 -1.08
#